data_cc614309221a07b2679fc048ca27249b
#
_entry.id   cc614309221a07b2679fc048ca27249b
#
_cell.length_a   1.000
_cell.length_b   1.000
_cell.length_c   1.000
_cell.angle_alpha   90.00
_cell.angle_beta   90.00
_cell.angle_gamma   90.00
#
_symmetry.space_group_name_H-M   'P 1'
#
loop_
_entity.id
_entity.type
_entity.pdbx_description
1 polymer ?
#
loop_
_entity_poly.entity_id
_entity_poly.type
_entity_poly.pdbx_seq_one_letter_code
_entity_poly.pdbx_strand_id
1 'polypeptide(L)'
;PSRGLGDVYKRQHKDSATYNIFAYNAAVGTFQAGANLIRGRGCSHTAESMEHAIVPYEKIGTSWAPSTLRYSDDSWAQALFTRTGLWSEIERRFQGEVLPSMPPSKIIDGTYAFDSNNSSLDAYLQLHNVNYSVTFMKNPDDPYSYRASMYISDIYDFEWSKYDNVIVDFANNYAKALQDMGAIEPYQIVCSFHM
;
A
#
# COMPACT_ATOMS: atom_id res chain seq x y z
N PRO A 1 -13.82 -25.17 2.83
CA PRO A 1 -12.91 -24.10 2.53
C PRO A 1 -11.73 -24.64 1.74
N SER A 2 -11.61 -24.19 0.50
CA SER A 2 -10.48 -24.51 -0.37
C SER A 2 -9.22 -23.92 0.25
N ARG A 3 -8.38 -24.76 0.80
CA ARG A 3 -7.01 -24.39 1.15
C ARG A 3 -6.32 -24.08 -0.18
N GLY A 4 -5.95 -22.82 -0.38
CA GLY A 4 -5.35 -22.37 -1.61
C GLY A 4 -4.04 -23.11 -1.90
N LEU A 5 -3.72 -23.27 -3.18
CA LEU A 5 -2.45 -23.86 -3.65
C LEU A 5 -1.22 -23.26 -2.94
N GLY A 6 -1.28 -21.98 -2.50
CA GLY A 6 -0.25 -21.32 -1.72
C GLY A 6 0.02 -21.97 -0.36
N ASP A 7 -1.00 -22.49 0.34
CA ASP A 7 -0.80 -23.17 1.63
C ASP A 7 -0.14 -24.55 1.46
N VAL A 8 -0.41 -25.20 0.34
CA VAL A 8 0.22 -26.50 -0.01
C VAL A 8 1.69 -26.25 -0.38
N TYR A 9 1.97 -25.21 -1.13
CA TYR A 9 3.33 -24.84 -1.55
C TYR A 9 4.17 -24.41 -0.34
N LYS A 10 3.63 -23.59 0.57
CA LYS A 10 4.28 -23.22 1.84
C LYS A 10 4.60 -24.44 2.71
N ARG A 11 3.73 -25.48 2.73
CA ARG A 11 3.99 -26.72 3.47
C ARG A 11 5.05 -27.60 2.81
N GLN A 12 5.01 -27.76 1.49
CA GLN A 12 6.01 -28.59 0.78
C GLN A 12 7.42 -28.01 0.88
N HIS A 13 7.58 -26.66 0.93
CA HIS A 13 8.88 -26.03 1.16
C HIS A 13 9.32 -26.06 2.62
N LYS A 14 8.42 -26.22 3.59
CA LYS A 14 8.79 -26.46 4.99
C LYS A 14 9.49 -27.79 5.20
N ASP A 15 9.14 -28.80 4.43
CA ASP A 15 9.67 -30.17 4.58
C ASP A 15 10.92 -30.41 3.73
N SER A 16 11.23 -29.58 2.73
CA SER A 16 12.48 -29.60 1.98
C SER A 16 13.46 -28.58 2.55
N ALA A 17 13.92 -28.85 3.76
CA ALA A 17 14.89 -28.04 4.46
C ALA A 17 16.22 -27.94 3.72
N THR A 18 16.37 -26.94 2.93
CA THR A 18 17.58 -26.12 2.79
C THR A 18 17.23 -24.92 1.92
N TYR A 19 16.49 -24.01 2.47
CA TYR A 19 16.55 -22.65 1.97
C TYR A 19 17.98 -22.21 2.15
N ASN A 20 18.76 -22.38 1.10
CA ASN A 20 20.17 -22.01 1.15
C ASN A 20 20.23 -20.51 1.38
N ILE A 21 20.82 -20.11 2.50
CA ILE A 21 20.99 -18.68 2.87
C ILE A 21 21.61 -17.86 1.72
N PHE A 22 22.43 -18.49 0.88
CA PHE A 22 23.00 -17.83 -0.29
C PHE A 22 21.95 -17.53 -1.36
N ALA A 23 21.02 -18.46 -1.61
CA ALA A 23 19.92 -18.26 -2.54
C ALA A 23 18.95 -17.19 -2.04
N TYR A 24 18.63 -17.21 -0.75
CA TYR A 24 17.84 -16.18 -0.10
C TYR A 24 18.52 -14.80 -0.23
N ASN A 25 19.78 -14.68 0.16
CA ASN A 25 20.51 -13.41 0.08
C ASN A 25 20.62 -12.88 -1.35
N ALA A 26 20.80 -13.75 -2.34
CA ALA A 26 20.82 -13.36 -3.75
C ALA A 26 19.46 -12.84 -4.20
N ALA A 27 18.38 -13.54 -3.83
CA ALA A 27 17.02 -13.16 -4.21
C ALA A 27 16.59 -11.85 -3.54
N VAL A 28 16.76 -11.72 -2.22
CA VAL A 28 16.45 -10.49 -1.48
C VAL A 28 17.37 -9.35 -1.92
N GLY A 29 18.66 -9.60 -2.17
CA GLY A 29 19.60 -8.60 -2.67
C GLY A 29 19.17 -8.03 -4.05
N THR A 30 18.63 -8.87 -4.93
CA THR A 30 18.05 -8.41 -6.21
C THR A 30 16.82 -7.53 -5.99
N PHE A 31 15.96 -7.88 -5.05
CA PHE A 31 14.77 -7.10 -4.71
C PHE A 31 15.14 -5.75 -4.10
N GLN A 32 16.12 -5.72 -3.18
CA GLN A 32 16.67 -4.49 -2.61
C GLN A 32 17.34 -3.59 -3.67
N ALA A 33 18.05 -4.18 -4.63
CA ALA A 33 18.61 -3.43 -5.76
C ALA A 33 17.49 -2.78 -6.58
N GLY A 34 16.37 -3.48 -6.78
CA GLY A 34 15.16 -2.93 -7.39
C GLY A 34 14.59 -1.75 -6.58
N ALA A 35 14.48 -1.88 -5.27
CA ALA A 35 14.04 -0.80 -4.37
C ALA A 35 14.95 0.45 -4.48
N ASN A 36 16.27 0.25 -4.51
CA ASN A 36 17.23 1.35 -4.69
C ASN A 36 17.10 2.04 -6.04
N LEU A 37 16.85 1.28 -7.11
CA LEU A 37 16.62 1.83 -8.44
C LEU A 37 15.34 2.69 -8.47
N ILE A 38 14.27 2.22 -7.88
CA ILE A 38 12.98 2.93 -7.77
C ILE A 38 13.15 4.20 -6.93
N ARG A 39 13.87 4.13 -5.79
CA ARG A 39 14.24 5.29 -4.96
C ARG A 39 15.00 6.35 -5.76
N GLY A 40 15.96 5.94 -6.56
CA GLY A 40 16.73 6.81 -7.46
C GLY A 40 15.88 7.52 -8.52
N ARG A 41 14.66 7.03 -8.79
CA ARG A 41 13.66 7.65 -9.68
C ARG A 41 12.64 8.53 -8.95
N GLY A 42 12.85 8.79 -7.66
CA GLY A 42 11.97 9.64 -6.85
C GLY A 42 10.80 8.90 -6.18
N CYS A 43 10.74 7.57 -6.27
CA CYS A 43 9.70 6.76 -5.64
C CYS A 43 10.21 6.19 -4.30
N SER A 44 10.39 7.09 -3.33
CA SER A 44 10.99 6.75 -2.03
C SER A 44 10.06 5.91 -1.15
N HIS A 45 8.75 6.16 -1.19
CA HIS A 45 7.76 5.45 -0.38
C HIS A 45 7.50 4.04 -0.93
N THR A 46 7.50 3.88 -2.25
CA THR A 46 7.47 2.55 -2.89
C THR A 46 8.71 1.73 -2.48
N ALA A 47 9.90 2.33 -2.52
CA ALA A 47 11.13 1.65 -2.13
C ALA A 47 11.13 1.26 -0.64
N GLU A 48 10.65 2.14 0.24
CA GLU A 48 10.45 1.86 1.66
C GLU A 48 9.49 0.69 1.86
N SER A 49 8.37 0.68 1.12
CA SER A 49 7.38 -0.40 1.17
C SER A 49 7.96 -1.74 0.72
N MET A 50 8.77 -1.76 -0.33
CA MET A 50 9.48 -2.97 -0.76
C MET A 50 10.42 -3.49 0.34
N GLU A 51 11.23 -2.63 0.93
CA GLU A 51 12.17 -3.01 1.98
C GLU A 51 11.46 -3.51 3.25
N HIS A 52 10.34 -2.86 3.59
CA HIS A 52 9.52 -3.23 4.76
C HIS A 52 8.90 -4.63 4.63
N ALA A 53 8.62 -5.09 3.42
CA ALA A 53 8.05 -6.41 3.15
C ALA A 53 9.04 -7.57 3.38
N ILE A 54 10.36 -7.31 3.46
CA ILE A 54 11.39 -8.34 3.54
C ILE A 54 11.31 -9.08 4.87
N VAL A 55 11.20 -10.40 4.79
CA VAL A 55 11.21 -11.31 5.94
C VAL A 55 12.65 -11.63 6.32
N PRO A 56 13.11 -11.41 7.55
CA PRO A 56 14.44 -11.89 7.98
C PRO A 56 14.59 -13.39 7.77
N TYR A 57 15.76 -13.84 7.31
CA TYR A 57 15.99 -15.25 6.95
C TYR A 57 15.58 -16.23 8.05
N GLU A 58 15.89 -15.91 9.29
CA GLU A 58 15.56 -16.72 10.49
C GLU A 58 14.06 -16.73 10.82
N LYS A 59 13.26 -15.86 10.18
CA LYS A 59 11.82 -15.76 10.37
C LYS A 59 11.02 -16.48 9.28
N ILE A 60 11.66 -16.93 8.20
CA ILE A 60 11.00 -17.63 7.11
C ILE A 60 10.28 -18.88 7.65
N GLY A 61 9.02 -19.01 7.26
CA GLY A 61 8.18 -20.14 7.68
C GLY A 61 7.70 -20.07 9.12
N THR A 62 7.94 -18.99 9.85
CA THR A 62 7.33 -18.71 11.16
C THR A 62 6.02 -17.91 10.99
N SER A 63 5.39 -17.50 12.08
CA SER A 63 4.24 -16.58 12.10
C SER A 63 4.64 -15.10 12.08
N TRP A 64 5.90 -14.78 11.80
CA TRP A 64 6.35 -13.41 11.70
C TRP A 64 5.71 -12.72 10.49
N ALA A 65 5.31 -11.50 10.66
CA ALA A 65 4.82 -10.63 9.61
C ALA A 65 5.33 -9.20 9.83
N PRO A 66 5.52 -8.41 8.76
CA PRO A 66 5.83 -7.00 8.89
C PRO A 66 4.74 -6.26 9.69
N SER A 67 5.15 -5.25 10.45
CA SER A 67 4.21 -4.35 11.11
C SER A 67 3.45 -3.49 10.09
N THR A 68 2.32 -2.92 10.48
CA THR A 68 1.65 -1.90 9.65
C THR A 68 2.58 -0.71 9.43
N LEU A 69 2.81 -0.34 8.17
CA LEU A 69 3.53 0.89 7.80
C LEU A 69 2.55 2.08 7.87
N ARG A 70 2.93 3.13 8.61
CA ARG A 70 2.03 4.25 8.91
C ARG A 70 2.65 5.58 8.51
N TYR A 71 1.85 6.38 7.82
CA TYR A 71 2.13 7.78 7.49
C TYR A 71 1.02 8.64 8.12
N SER A 72 1.37 9.54 9.03
CA SER A 72 0.38 10.33 9.76
C SER A 72 0.77 11.80 9.78
N ASP A 73 -0.06 12.66 9.19
CA ASP A 73 0.12 14.11 9.13
C ASP A 73 1.48 14.57 8.57
N ASP A 74 2.15 13.72 7.83
CA ASP A 74 3.40 14.00 7.15
C ASP A 74 3.16 14.51 5.71
N SER A 75 4.25 14.89 5.05
CA SER A 75 4.18 15.43 3.69
C SER A 75 3.69 14.41 2.66
N TRP A 76 3.88 13.10 2.92
CA TRP A 76 3.39 12.05 2.05
C TRP A 76 1.88 11.87 2.20
N ALA A 77 1.37 11.71 3.42
CA ALA A 77 -0.05 11.65 3.70
C ALA A 77 -0.76 12.90 3.14
N GLN A 78 -0.23 14.10 3.39
CA GLN A 78 -0.77 15.33 2.82
C GLN A 78 -0.83 15.28 1.29
N ALA A 79 0.24 14.83 0.62
CA ALA A 79 0.28 14.78 -0.83
C ALA A 79 -0.74 13.78 -1.41
N LEU A 80 -0.92 12.62 -0.78
CA LEU A 80 -1.91 11.63 -1.20
C LEU A 80 -3.33 12.21 -1.19
N PHE A 81 -3.68 12.94 -0.13
CA PHE A 81 -5.02 13.50 0.01
C PHE A 81 -5.26 14.80 -0.77
N THR A 82 -4.22 15.61 -1.02
CA THR A 82 -4.41 16.96 -1.58
C THR A 82 -3.88 17.13 -3.00
N ARG A 83 -3.08 16.18 -3.52
CA ARG A 83 -2.40 16.30 -4.82
C ARG A 83 -2.67 15.13 -5.76
N THR A 84 -3.66 14.30 -5.47
CA THR A 84 -4.07 13.20 -6.32
C THR A 84 -5.54 13.36 -6.72
N GLY A 85 -6.01 12.54 -7.67
CA GLY A 85 -7.41 12.51 -8.05
C GLY A 85 -8.37 12.09 -6.91
N LEU A 86 -7.85 11.48 -5.85
CA LEU A 86 -8.64 11.17 -4.64
C LEU A 86 -9.22 12.43 -4.01
N TRP A 87 -8.48 13.55 -4.02
CA TRP A 87 -9.01 14.83 -3.53
C TRP A 87 -10.25 15.28 -4.30
N SER A 88 -10.21 15.19 -5.62
CA SER A 88 -11.36 15.57 -6.47
C SER A 88 -12.57 14.69 -6.20
N GLU A 89 -12.38 13.40 -5.94
CA GLU A 89 -13.46 12.50 -5.56
C GLU A 89 -14.04 12.86 -4.17
N ILE A 90 -13.20 13.11 -3.19
CA ILE A 90 -13.61 13.55 -1.84
C ILE A 90 -14.37 14.87 -1.92
N GLU A 91 -13.85 15.86 -2.66
CA GLU A 91 -14.48 17.16 -2.84
C GLU A 91 -15.85 17.05 -3.52
N ARG A 92 -15.96 16.26 -4.58
CA ARG A 92 -17.25 16.01 -5.26
C ARG A 92 -18.28 15.41 -4.30
N ARG A 93 -17.86 14.43 -3.47
CA ARG A 93 -18.74 13.81 -2.49
C ARG A 93 -19.09 14.77 -1.34
N PHE A 94 -18.14 15.58 -0.90
CA PHE A 94 -18.40 16.63 0.10
C PHE A 94 -19.49 17.60 -0.40
N GLN A 95 -19.37 18.08 -1.64
CA GLN A 95 -20.37 18.96 -2.26
C GLN A 95 -21.74 18.31 -2.40
N GLY A 96 -21.80 17.03 -2.73
CA GLY A 96 -23.05 16.31 -2.95
C GLY A 96 -23.72 15.77 -1.67
N GLU A 97 -22.94 15.36 -0.68
CA GLU A 97 -23.43 14.60 0.48
C GLU A 97 -23.36 15.39 1.81
N VAL A 98 -22.49 16.41 1.91
CA VAL A 98 -22.29 17.17 3.15
C VAL A 98 -22.92 18.54 3.06
N LEU A 99 -22.56 19.32 2.05
CA LEU A 99 -23.03 20.72 1.92
C LEU A 99 -24.55 20.88 1.88
N PRO A 100 -25.34 20.03 1.18
CA PRO A 100 -26.79 20.26 1.09
C PRO A 100 -27.53 20.25 2.42
N SER A 101 -27.09 19.42 3.37
CA SER A 101 -27.74 19.26 4.69
C SER A 101 -26.92 19.85 5.85
N MET A 102 -25.65 20.17 5.61
CA MET A 102 -24.70 20.71 6.58
C MET A 102 -24.76 20.00 7.95
N PRO A 103 -24.64 18.66 8.01
CA PRO A 103 -24.80 17.90 9.25
C PRO A 103 -23.67 18.24 10.25
N PRO A 104 -23.88 18.04 11.56
CA PRO A 104 -22.82 18.23 12.57
C PRO A 104 -21.60 17.34 12.33
N SER A 105 -21.81 16.13 11.80
CA SER A 105 -20.77 15.18 11.39
C SER A 105 -21.25 14.32 10.24
N LYS A 106 -20.34 13.94 9.35
CA LYS A 106 -20.60 13.01 8.24
C LYS A 106 -19.34 12.19 7.97
N ILE A 107 -19.51 10.88 7.80
CA ILE A 107 -18.47 9.98 7.31
C ILE A 107 -18.75 9.66 5.84
N ILE A 108 -17.71 9.68 5.03
CA ILE A 108 -17.71 9.29 3.63
C ILE A 108 -16.67 8.18 3.48
N ASP A 109 -17.12 6.98 3.15
CA ASP A 109 -16.27 5.82 2.89
C ASP A 109 -16.31 5.46 1.42
N GLY A 110 -15.22 4.92 0.89
CA GLY A 110 -15.15 4.46 -0.49
C GLY A 110 -13.87 3.70 -0.78
N THR A 111 -13.76 3.33 -2.06
CA THR A 111 -12.55 2.79 -2.64
C THR A 111 -12.04 3.74 -3.71
N TYR A 112 -10.73 3.80 -3.89
CA TYR A 112 -10.11 4.62 -4.92
C TYR A 112 -8.95 3.88 -5.56
N ALA A 113 -8.89 3.90 -6.90
CA ALA A 113 -7.80 3.33 -7.66
C ALA A 113 -6.82 4.43 -8.06
N PHE A 114 -5.59 4.35 -7.57
CA PHE A 114 -4.50 5.18 -8.07
C PHE A 114 -4.00 4.63 -9.40
N ASP A 115 -3.75 5.53 -10.35
CA ASP A 115 -3.14 5.22 -11.65
C ASP A 115 -2.16 6.32 -12.06
N SER A 116 -1.48 6.13 -13.19
CA SER A 116 -0.49 7.07 -13.69
C SER A 116 -1.04 8.42 -14.14
N ASN A 117 -2.37 8.56 -14.29
CA ASN A 117 -3.02 9.79 -14.74
C ASN A 117 -3.56 10.62 -13.57
N ASN A 118 -3.84 9.96 -12.44
CA ASN A 118 -4.51 10.58 -11.29
C ASN A 118 -3.62 10.71 -10.06
N SER A 119 -2.37 10.21 -10.11
CA SER A 119 -1.44 10.24 -8.98
C SER A 119 0.02 10.36 -9.43
N SER A 120 0.93 10.56 -8.45
CA SER A 120 2.35 10.42 -8.71
C SER A 120 2.72 8.95 -8.97
N LEU A 121 3.85 8.73 -9.65
CA LEU A 121 4.35 7.36 -9.88
C LEU A 121 4.57 6.62 -8.55
N ASP A 122 5.07 7.31 -7.52
CA ASP A 122 5.30 6.73 -6.20
C ASP A 122 3.99 6.27 -5.54
N ALA A 123 2.94 7.11 -5.57
CA ALA A 123 1.62 6.74 -5.06
C ALA A 123 1.00 5.57 -5.83
N TYR A 124 1.11 5.58 -7.16
CA TYR A 124 0.61 4.50 -8.01
C TYR A 124 1.31 3.17 -7.75
N LEU A 125 2.64 3.18 -7.56
CA LEU A 125 3.41 1.96 -7.32
C LEU A 125 3.29 1.44 -5.88
N GLN A 126 3.03 2.33 -4.92
CA GLN A 126 2.86 1.95 -3.51
C GLN A 126 1.43 1.51 -3.19
N LEU A 127 0.43 2.20 -3.76
CA LEU A 127 -0.99 2.08 -3.42
C LEU A 127 -1.79 1.90 -4.71
N HIS A 128 -2.47 0.77 -4.88
CA HIS A 128 -3.27 0.52 -6.08
C HIS A 128 -4.76 0.80 -5.85
N ASN A 129 -5.40 -0.06 -5.09
CA ASN A 129 -6.83 0.00 -4.79
C ASN A 129 -7.02 0.17 -3.30
N VAL A 130 -7.14 1.40 -2.87
CA VAL A 130 -7.22 1.74 -1.45
C VAL A 130 -8.67 1.81 -0.98
N ASN A 131 -8.86 1.46 0.29
CA ASN A 131 -10.06 1.89 1.01
C ASN A 131 -9.77 3.25 1.63
N TYR A 132 -10.70 4.19 1.50
CA TYR A 132 -10.60 5.47 2.17
C TYR A 132 -11.83 5.76 3.03
N SER A 133 -11.61 6.52 4.10
CA SER A 133 -12.64 7.05 4.98
C SER A 133 -12.33 8.51 5.29
N VAL A 134 -13.32 9.39 5.16
CA VAL A 134 -13.19 10.80 5.52
C VAL A 134 -14.29 11.16 6.49
N THR A 135 -13.90 11.59 7.68
CA THR A 135 -14.82 12.13 8.69
C THR A 135 -14.80 13.63 8.64
N PHE A 136 -15.93 14.23 8.27
CA PHE A 136 -16.16 15.68 8.35
C PHE A 136 -16.85 16.01 9.67
N MET A 137 -16.28 16.93 10.43
CA MET A 137 -16.86 17.46 11.66
C MET A 137 -17.02 18.97 11.53
N LYS A 138 -18.25 19.46 11.74
CA LYS A 138 -18.53 20.89 11.71
C LYS A 138 -17.66 21.61 12.72
N ASN A 139 -17.04 22.71 12.31
CA ASN A 139 -16.22 23.50 13.19
C ASN A 139 -17.14 24.22 14.21
N PRO A 140 -16.92 24.09 15.52
CA PRO A 140 -17.74 24.77 16.53
C PRO A 140 -17.61 26.29 16.47
N ASP A 141 -16.46 26.81 16.00
CA ASP A 141 -16.16 28.22 15.96
C ASP A 141 -16.62 28.90 14.64
N ASP A 142 -16.89 28.08 13.60
CA ASP A 142 -17.36 28.54 12.30
C ASP A 142 -18.39 27.54 11.72
N PRO A 143 -19.69 27.88 11.75
CA PRO A 143 -20.75 26.97 11.32
C PRO A 143 -20.77 26.68 9.81
N TYR A 144 -19.95 27.36 9.02
CA TYR A 144 -19.82 27.16 7.56
C TYR A 144 -18.57 26.39 7.16
N SER A 145 -17.73 25.98 8.13
CA SER A 145 -16.52 25.20 7.87
C SER A 145 -16.56 23.84 8.55
N TYR A 146 -15.72 22.93 8.03
CA TYR A 146 -15.56 21.57 8.53
C TYR A 146 -14.08 21.28 8.74
N ARG A 147 -13.79 20.56 9.81
CA ARG A 147 -12.53 19.85 9.98
C ARG A 147 -12.67 18.49 9.34
N ALA A 148 -11.65 18.03 8.63
CA ALA A 148 -11.64 16.72 8.01
C ALA A 148 -10.54 15.84 8.60
N SER A 149 -10.90 14.62 8.98
CA SER A 149 -9.96 13.55 9.31
C SER A 149 -10.03 12.50 8.23
N MET A 150 -8.94 12.30 7.52
CA MET A 150 -8.85 11.43 6.35
C MET A 150 -8.01 10.21 6.69
N TYR A 151 -8.41 9.05 6.15
CA TYR A 151 -7.77 7.77 6.37
C TYR A 151 -7.77 6.97 5.07
N ILE A 152 -6.61 6.41 4.73
CA ILE A 152 -6.45 5.45 3.64
C ILE A 152 -5.86 4.17 4.23
N SER A 153 -6.32 3.02 3.74
CA SER A 153 -5.68 1.74 4.03
C SER A 153 -5.60 0.88 2.78
N ASP A 154 -4.48 0.18 2.67
CA ASP A 154 -4.21 -0.78 1.61
C ASP A 154 -3.42 -1.96 2.15
N ILE A 155 -3.46 -3.09 1.45
CA ILE A 155 -2.58 -4.24 1.70
C ILE A 155 -1.50 -4.20 0.63
N TYR A 156 -0.26 -4.00 1.05
CA TYR A 156 0.89 -4.10 0.15
C TYR A 156 1.20 -5.58 -0.10
N ASP A 157 0.77 -6.05 -1.25
CA ASP A 157 0.96 -7.43 -1.71
C ASP A 157 1.25 -7.45 -3.21
N PHE A 158 1.61 -8.62 -3.72
CA PHE A 158 1.87 -8.83 -5.14
C PHE A 158 1.01 -9.99 -5.63
N GLU A 159 0.42 -9.78 -6.81
CA GLU A 159 -0.34 -10.80 -7.52
C GLU A 159 0.31 -11.13 -8.86
N TRP A 160 0.17 -12.37 -9.32
CA TRP A 160 0.56 -12.71 -10.67
C TRP A 160 -0.26 -11.89 -11.67
N SER A 161 0.41 -11.04 -12.41
CA SER A 161 -0.24 -10.12 -13.35
C SER A 161 0.60 -9.97 -14.61
N LYS A 162 -0.04 -9.52 -15.68
CA LYS A 162 0.63 -9.18 -16.92
C LYS A 162 0.48 -7.68 -17.17
N TYR A 163 1.60 -6.99 -17.15
CA TYR A 163 1.67 -5.56 -17.43
C TYR A 163 2.20 -5.31 -18.83
N ASP A 164 1.73 -4.25 -19.49
CA ASP A 164 2.23 -3.85 -20.82
C ASP A 164 3.69 -3.41 -20.79
N ASN A 165 4.14 -2.89 -19.65
CA ASN A 165 5.55 -2.56 -19.44
C ASN A 165 6.32 -3.79 -18.94
N VAL A 166 7.22 -4.31 -19.76
CA VAL A 166 8.02 -5.52 -19.49
C VAL A 166 8.83 -5.42 -18.19
N ILE A 167 9.30 -4.22 -17.82
CA ILE A 167 10.08 -4.02 -16.59
C ILE A 167 9.17 -4.12 -15.37
N VAL A 168 7.98 -3.50 -15.44
CA VAL A 168 6.97 -3.57 -14.37
C VAL A 168 6.45 -4.99 -14.22
N ASP A 169 6.17 -5.67 -15.35
CA ASP A 169 5.75 -7.07 -15.38
C ASP A 169 6.78 -7.98 -14.71
N PHE A 170 8.03 -7.87 -15.10
CA PHE A 170 9.13 -8.64 -14.49
C PHE A 170 9.26 -8.33 -12.99
N ALA A 171 9.29 -7.06 -12.59
CA ALA A 171 9.48 -6.66 -11.20
C ALA A 171 8.34 -7.15 -10.30
N ASN A 172 7.09 -7.01 -10.76
CA ASN A 172 5.92 -7.48 -10.02
C ASN A 172 5.90 -9.01 -9.88
N ASN A 173 6.14 -9.74 -10.97
CA ASN A 173 6.13 -11.20 -10.95
C ASN A 173 7.32 -11.76 -10.15
N TYR A 174 8.47 -11.05 -10.15
CA TYR A 174 9.60 -11.39 -9.29
C TYR A 174 9.26 -11.20 -7.82
N ALA A 175 8.64 -10.08 -7.45
CA ALA A 175 8.17 -9.83 -6.09
C ALA A 175 7.12 -10.86 -5.67
N LYS A 176 6.18 -11.20 -6.55
CA LYS A 176 5.20 -12.27 -6.30
C LYS A 176 5.86 -13.64 -6.04
N ALA A 177 6.90 -13.98 -6.82
CA ALA A 177 7.65 -15.21 -6.59
C ALA A 177 8.33 -15.20 -5.20
N LEU A 178 8.92 -14.07 -4.79
CA LEU A 178 9.50 -13.93 -3.44
C LEU A 178 8.45 -14.05 -2.33
N GLN A 179 7.25 -13.50 -2.55
CA GLN A 179 6.12 -13.62 -1.63
C GLN A 179 5.66 -15.08 -1.50
N ASP A 180 5.54 -15.80 -2.61
CA ASP A 180 5.17 -17.21 -2.60
C ASP A 180 6.24 -18.09 -1.93
N MET A 181 7.49 -17.67 -1.98
CA MET A 181 8.62 -18.29 -1.27
C MET A 181 8.68 -17.91 0.20
N GLY A 182 7.94 -16.90 0.66
CA GLY A 182 7.99 -16.37 2.01
C GLY A 182 9.22 -15.52 2.32
N ALA A 183 9.93 -15.04 1.29
CA ALA A 183 11.06 -14.10 1.44
C ALA A 183 10.58 -12.65 1.61
N ILE A 184 9.38 -12.35 1.18
CA ILE A 184 8.63 -11.14 1.53
C ILE A 184 7.22 -11.54 1.98
N GLU A 185 6.60 -10.73 2.83
CA GLU A 185 5.24 -10.95 3.32
C GLU A 185 4.39 -9.71 3.11
N PRO A 186 3.10 -9.89 2.76
CA PRO A 186 2.13 -8.81 2.70
C PRO A 186 1.95 -8.13 4.05
N TYR A 187 1.68 -6.85 4.02
CA TYR A 187 1.40 -6.07 5.23
C TYR A 187 0.49 -4.89 4.91
N GLN A 188 -0.06 -4.28 5.95
CA GLN A 188 -0.96 -3.14 5.82
C GLN A 188 -0.18 -1.82 5.75
N ILE A 189 -0.54 -0.97 4.79
CA ILE A 189 -0.18 0.46 4.75
C ILE A 189 -1.38 1.28 5.20
N VAL A 190 -1.11 2.27 6.04
CA VAL A 190 -2.12 3.22 6.54
C VAL A 190 -1.59 4.64 6.40
N CYS A 191 -2.39 5.50 5.78
CA CYS A 191 -2.11 6.94 5.73
C CYS A 191 -3.26 7.70 6.39
N SER A 192 -2.94 8.67 7.25
CA SER A 192 -3.91 9.57 7.87
C SER A 192 -3.46 11.03 7.76
N PHE A 193 -4.44 11.92 7.59
CA PHE A 193 -4.19 13.36 7.48
C PHE A 193 -5.37 14.14 8.05
N HIS A 194 -5.07 15.23 8.77
CA HIS A 194 -6.05 16.10 9.40
C HIS A 194 -5.95 17.51 8.81
N MET A 195 -7.10 18.14 8.55
CA MET A 195 -7.19 19.52 8.06
C MET A 195 -8.41 20.25 8.63
#